data_6668826918dfb7b60c8da21d3a89a776
#
_entry.id   6668826918dfb7b60c8da21d3a89a776
#
_cell.length_a   1.000
_cell.length_b   1.000
_cell.length_c   1.000
_cell.angle_alpha   90.00
_cell.angle_beta   90.00
_cell.angle_gamma   90.00
#
_symmetry.space_group_name_H-M   'P 1'
#
loop_
_entity.id
_entity.type
_entity.pdbx_description
1 polymer ?
#
loop_
_entity_poly.entity_id
_entity_poly.type
_entity_poly.pdbx_seq_one_letter_code
_entity_poly.pdbx_strand_id
1 'polypeptide(L)'
;MFNNKKFIYLLCMSFSLLINIKAQTFSNETFIIETTFGQIKLKLYEETPVHKANFKKLVLNRFFDSLLFHRVINQFMIQGGDQLSKYSNTGDSLGHGDIGYTLTSEINPKLIHKKGALCAAREGDDINPKFESSASQFYIVMGKSRTLEDLKKYEDRINKTHYNNCAREFIKSKQGRALKQQYNRLTNENKLDSAYIINSLIENSTKIEYLKTSEYHFNQKQINLYTTIGGTPHLDNTYTVFGEVTEGIEIIVVYKFICF
;
A
#
# COMPACT_ATOMS: atom_id res chain seq x y z
N MET A 1 -8.78 39.80 -79.12
CA MET A 1 -7.68 39.38 -78.24
C MET A 1 -8.23 39.26 -76.84
N PHE A 2 -8.66 38.09 -76.45
CA PHE A 2 -9.19 37.81 -75.07
C PHE A 2 -8.36 36.72 -74.44
N ASN A 3 -7.78 37.05 -73.31
CA ASN A 3 -6.90 36.22 -72.56
C ASN A 3 -7.70 35.61 -71.37
N ASN A 4 -8.07 34.32 -71.48
CA ASN A 4 -8.78 33.59 -70.46
C ASN A 4 -7.79 32.90 -69.54
N LYS A 5 -7.61 33.45 -68.33
CA LYS A 5 -6.92 32.73 -67.24
C LYS A 5 -7.98 31.91 -66.47
N LYS A 6 -7.90 30.58 -66.62
CA LYS A 6 -8.66 29.62 -65.76
C LYS A 6 -7.98 29.49 -64.41
N PHE A 7 -8.68 29.94 -63.40
CA PHE A 7 -8.34 29.66 -61.97
C PHE A 7 -8.78 28.24 -61.63
N ILE A 8 -7.82 27.37 -61.34
CA ILE A 8 -8.06 26.01 -60.82
C ILE A 8 -8.03 26.12 -59.27
N TYR A 9 -9.21 26.03 -58.64
CA TYR A 9 -9.31 25.85 -57.16
C TYR A 9 -9.01 24.37 -56.85
N LEU A 10 -7.86 24.12 -56.21
CA LEU A 10 -7.54 22.82 -55.62
C LEU A 10 -8.19 22.72 -54.27
N LEU A 11 -9.33 22.00 -54.19
CA LEU A 11 -10.04 21.73 -52.94
C LEU A 11 -9.32 20.61 -52.17
N CYS A 12 -8.44 20.97 -51.24
CA CYS A 12 -7.85 20.01 -50.31
C CYS A 12 -8.94 19.56 -49.30
N MET A 13 -9.62 18.45 -49.61
CA MET A 13 -10.42 17.72 -48.63
C MET A 13 -9.49 17.00 -47.68
N SER A 14 -9.19 17.58 -46.52
CA SER A 14 -8.55 16.90 -45.41
C SER A 14 -9.56 15.91 -44.80
N PHE A 15 -9.42 14.66 -45.16
CA PHE A 15 -10.18 13.57 -44.56
C PHE A 15 -9.58 13.27 -43.18
N SER A 16 -10.12 13.93 -42.14
CA SER A 16 -9.78 13.65 -40.76
C SER A 16 -10.33 12.27 -40.40
N LEU A 17 -9.48 11.25 -40.45
CA LEU A 17 -9.77 9.93 -39.90
C LEU A 17 -9.82 10.08 -38.39
N LEU A 18 -11.00 10.24 -37.81
CA LEU A 18 -11.24 10.08 -36.39
C LEU A 18 -11.05 8.60 -36.05
N ILE A 19 -9.82 8.24 -35.69
CA ILE A 19 -9.54 6.95 -35.08
C ILE A 19 -10.19 6.99 -33.68
N ASN A 20 -11.40 6.46 -33.57
CA ASN A 20 -11.99 6.14 -32.29
C ASN A 20 -11.18 5.00 -31.66
N ILE A 21 -10.14 5.34 -30.90
CA ILE A 21 -9.49 4.41 -29.99
C ILE A 21 -10.51 4.17 -28.87
N LYS A 22 -11.37 3.17 -29.04
CA LYS A 22 -12.07 2.60 -27.90
C LYS A 22 -10.99 2.04 -26.99
N ALA A 23 -10.71 2.73 -25.89
CA ALA A 23 -10.00 2.16 -24.78
C ALA A 23 -10.77 0.90 -24.37
N GLN A 24 -10.24 -0.26 -24.73
CA GLN A 24 -10.80 -1.54 -24.33
C GLN A 24 -10.52 -1.64 -22.82
N THR A 25 -11.51 -1.30 -22.02
CA THR A 25 -11.47 -1.51 -20.58
C THR A 25 -11.41 -3.01 -20.35
N PHE A 26 -10.23 -3.52 -20.05
CA PHE A 26 -10.01 -4.89 -19.56
C PHE A 26 -10.49 -4.96 -18.10
N SER A 27 -11.80 -4.88 -17.89
CA SER A 27 -12.38 -4.75 -16.56
C SER A 27 -12.59 -6.08 -15.82
N ASN A 28 -12.12 -7.24 -16.33
CA ASN A 28 -12.42 -8.54 -15.71
C ASN A 28 -11.25 -9.54 -15.77
N GLU A 29 -10.01 -9.09 -15.64
CA GLU A 29 -8.90 -10.04 -15.46
C GLU A 29 -9.01 -10.69 -14.08
N THR A 30 -9.16 -12.02 -14.07
CA THR A 30 -9.13 -12.84 -12.85
C THR A 30 -7.79 -13.54 -12.77
N PHE A 31 -7.14 -13.44 -11.61
CA PHE A 31 -5.91 -14.17 -11.29
C PHE A 31 -6.27 -15.34 -10.39
N ILE A 32 -5.64 -16.49 -10.58
CA ILE A 32 -5.92 -17.70 -9.81
C ILE A 32 -4.62 -18.13 -9.12
N ILE A 33 -4.66 -18.24 -7.79
CA ILE A 33 -3.61 -18.93 -7.03
C ILE A 33 -4.10 -20.37 -6.80
N GLU A 34 -3.40 -21.32 -7.42
CA GLU A 34 -3.63 -22.73 -7.17
C GLU A 34 -2.83 -23.19 -5.97
N THR A 35 -3.50 -23.76 -5.00
CA THR A 35 -2.87 -24.27 -3.77
C THR A 35 -3.23 -25.75 -3.58
N THR A 36 -2.50 -26.43 -2.68
CA THR A 36 -2.83 -27.81 -2.27
C THR A 36 -4.19 -27.94 -1.58
N PHE A 37 -4.81 -26.82 -1.18
CA PHE A 37 -6.11 -26.78 -0.48
C PHE A 37 -7.25 -26.26 -1.37
N GLY A 38 -6.96 -25.85 -2.59
CA GLY A 38 -7.93 -25.33 -3.54
C GLY A 38 -7.47 -24.04 -4.21
N GLN A 39 -8.38 -23.44 -4.97
CA GLN A 39 -8.13 -22.24 -5.76
C GLN A 39 -8.58 -20.98 -5.02
N ILE A 40 -7.76 -19.94 -5.08
CA ILE A 40 -8.10 -18.60 -4.62
C ILE A 40 -8.15 -17.68 -5.85
N LYS A 41 -9.32 -17.10 -6.14
CA LYS A 41 -9.47 -16.15 -7.25
C LYS A 41 -9.30 -14.73 -6.76
N LEU A 42 -8.54 -13.94 -7.51
CA LEU A 42 -8.17 -12.56 -7.19
C LEU A 42 -8.61 -11.61 -8.30
N LYS A 43 -9.00 -10.42 -7.91
CA LYS A 43 -9.15 -9.25 -8.77
C LYS A 43 -8.17 -8.17 -8.33
N LEU A 44 -7.49 -7.54 -9.29
CA LEU A 44 -6.59 -6.41 -9.01
C LEU A 44 -7.32 -5.09 -9.24
N TYR A 45 -6.93 -4.05 -8.50
CA TYR A 45 -7.54 -2.73 -8.56
C TYR A 45 -6.88 -1.83 -9.61
N GLU A 46 -7.70 -1.04 -10.30
CA GLU A 46 -7.22 -0.05 -11.28
C GLU A 46 -6.57 1.17 -10.59
N GLU A 47 -6.96 1.43 -9.36
CA GLU A 47 -6.45 2.54 -8.54
C GLU A 47 -4.99 2.34 -8.09
N THR A 48 -4.42 1.16 -8.33
CA THR A 48 -3.02 0.82 -8.00
C THR A 48 -2.30 0.26 -9.22
N PRO A 49 -2.14 1.06 -10.29
CA PRO A 49 -1.67 0.61 -11.59
C PRO A 49 -0.24 0.05 -11.58
N VAL A 50 0.65 0.58 -10.73
CA VAL A 50 2.05 0.11 -10.62
C VAL A 50 2.08 -1.29 -10.04
N HIS A 51 1.38 -1.54 -8.93
CA HIS A 51 1.28 -2.86 -8.31
C HIS A 51 0.56 -3.85 -9.22
N LYS A 52 -0.54 -3.43 -9.85
CA LYS A 52 -1.29 -4.25 -10.81
C LYS A 52 -0.40 -4.70 -11.97
N ALA A 53 0.29 -3.79 -12.63
CA ALA A 53 1.15 -4.09 -13.77
C ALA A 53 2.31 -5.01 -13.37
N ASN A 54 2.93 -4.76 -12.22
CA ASN A 54 4.03 -5.57 -11.71
C ASN A 54 3.57 -6.98 -11.34
N PHE A 55 2.48 -7.12 -10.59
CA PHE A 55 1.93 -8.44 -10.20
C PHE A 55 1.58 -9.25 -11.46
N LYS A 56 0.89 -8.65 -12.43
CA LYS A 56 0.58 -9.27 -13.72
C LYS A 56 1.84 -9.73 -14.45
N LYS A 57 2.89 -8.90 -14.52
CA LYS A 57 4.18 -9.27 -15.10
C LYS A 57 4.79 -10.50 -14.45
N LEU A 58 4.79 -10.56 -13.10
CA LEU A 58 5.33 -11.68 -12.36
C LEU A 58 4.52 -12.97 -12.57
N VAL A 59 3.19 -12.88 -12.64
CA VAL A 59 2.31 -14.01 -12.97
C VAL A 59 2.59 -14.53 -14.38
N LEU A 60 2.67 -13.66 -15.38
CA LEU A 60 2.96 -14.05 -16.77
C LEU A 60 4.33 -14.71 -16.90
N ASN A 61 5.31 -14.31 -16.09
CA ASN A 61 6.64 -14.91 -16.04
C ASN A 61 6.71 -16.15 -15.15
N ARG A 62 5.57 -16.63 -14.63
CA ARG A 62 5.48 -17.80 -13.75
C ARG A 62 6.37 -17.69 -12.50
N PHE A 63 6.61 -16.46 -12.05
CA PHE A 63 7.48 -16.20 -10.91
C PHE A 63 6.96 -16.86 -9.62
N PHE A 64 5.65 -16.82 -9.43
CA PHE A 64 5.01 -17.33 -8.21
C PHE A 64 4.86 -18.86 -8.19
N ASP A 65 5.17 -19.55 -9.28
CA ASP A 65 5.04 -21.00 -9.34
C ASP A 65 5.94 -21.69 -8.31
N SER A 66 5.36 -22.57 -7.51
CA SER A 66 6.03 -23.35 -6.45
C SER A 66 6.57 -22.53 -5.28
N LEU A 67 6.13 -21.29 -5.10
CA LEU A 67 6.40 -20.51 -3.89
C LEU A 67 5.47 -20.93 -2.75
N LEU A 68 5.91 -20.71 -1.51
CA LEU A 68 5.14 -21.00 -0.31
C LEU A 68 4.44 -19.74 0.24
N PHE A 69 3.32 -19.95 0.91
CA PHE A 69 2.88 -19.01 1.93
C PHE A 69 3.77 -19.23 3.17
N HIS A 70 4.90 -18.55 3.20
CA HIS A 70 5.98 -18.75 4.18
C HIS A 70 5.67 -18.16 5.57
N ARG A 71 4.63 -17.32 5.67
CA ARG A 71 4.22 -16.73 6.95
C ARG A 71 2.69 -16.74 7.05
N VAL A 72 2.19 -17.40 8.07
CA VAL A 72 0.76 -17.50 8.36
C VAL A 72 0.52 -17.08 9.80
N ILE A 73 -0.29 -16.05 10.00
CA ILE A 73 -0.69 -15.58 11.33
C ILE A 73 -2.20 -15.61 11.43
N ASN A 74 -2.70 -16.47 12.31
CA ASN A 74 -4.14 -16.61 12.53
C ASN A 74 -4.81 -15.28 12.88
N GLN A 75 -5.99 -15.01 12.32
CA GLN A 75 -6.75 -13.77 12.49
C GLN A 75 -6.02 -12.51 12.00
N PHE A 76 -4.93 -12.68 11.24
CA PHE A 76 -4.17 -11.58 10.68
C PHE A 76 -4.03 -11.73 9.16
N MET A 77 -3.11 -12.56 8.64
CA MET A 77 -2.85 -12.70 7.20
C MET A 77 -2.11 -13.99 6.86
N ILE A 78 -2.08 -14.33 5.57
CA ILE A 78 -1.11 -15.25 4.96
C ILE A 78 -0.23 -14.45 4.01
N GLN A 79 1.08 -14.69 4.03
CA GLN A 79 2.07 -13.97 3.24
C GLN A 79 2.88 -14.93 2.37
N GLY A 80 3.02 -14.58 1.08
CA GLY A 80 3.79 -15.32 0.09
C GLY A 80 4.62 -14.38 -0.78
N GLY A 81 5.21 -14.93 -1.87
CA GLY A 81 5.97 -14.14 -2.84
C GLY A 81 7.47 -14.03 -2.55
N ASP A 82 7.98 -14.72 -1.53
CA ASP A 82 9.41 -14.84 -1.30
C ASP A 82 10.03 -15.88 -2.25
N GLN A 83 10.91 -15.44 -3.16
CA GLN A 83 11.57 -16.32 -4.11
C GLN A 83 12.42 -17.42 -3.46
N LEU A 84 12.95 -17.18 -2.25
CA LEU A 84 13.75 -18.15 -1.51
C LEU A 84 12.92 -19.34 -1.04
N SER A 85 11.60 -19.17 -0.96
CA SER A 85 10.69 -20.24 -0.56
C SER A 85 10.58 -21.39 -1.56
N LYS A 86 11.01 -21.20 -2.81
CA LYS A 86 10.85 -22.17 -3.90
C LYS A 86 11.58 -23.49 -3.65
N TYR A 87 12.74 -23.42 -3.04
CA TYR A 87 13.60 -24.57 -2.78
C TYR A 87 13.98 -24.67 -1.30
N SER A 88 13.16 -24.09 -0.42
CA SER A 88 13.44 -24.08 1.01
C SER A 88 13.23 -25.44 1.66
N ASN A 89 14.01 -25.71 2.68
CA ASN A 89 13.88 -26.85 3.56
C ASN A 89 13.24 -26.47 4.89
N THR A 90 12.79 -27.45 5.64
CA THR A 90 12.29 -27.21 7.01
C THR A 90 13.39 -26.57 7.87
N GLY A 91 13.09 -25.44 8.48
CA GLY A 91 14.02 -24.67 9.32
C GLY A 91 14.70 -23.49 8.61
N ASP A 92 14.54 -23.34 7.29
CA ASP A 92 15.07 -22.18 6.58
C ASP A 92 14.34 -20.89 6.99
N SER A 93 15.10 -19.81 7.16
CA SER A 93 14.55 -18.47 7.42
C SER A 93 14.04 -17.88 6.11
N LEU A 94 12.75 -17.61 6.05
CA LEU A 94 12.07 -17.03 4.89
C LEU A 94 11.53 -15.62 5.19
N GLY A 95 11.11 -14.91 4.14
CA GLY A 95 10.57 -13.55 4.22
C GLY A 95 11.60 -12.46 3.89
N HIS A 96 12.84 -12.83 3.61
CA HIS A 96 13.94 -11.92 3.26
C HIS A 96 14.28 -11.89 1.77
N GLY A 97 13.63 -12.76 0.97
CA GLY A 97 13.85 -12.83 -0.48
C GLY A 97 13.38 -11.55 -1.18
N ASP A 98 14.26 -10.99 -1.99
CA ASP A 98 14.07 -9.76 -2.74
C ASP A 98 14.39 -10.01 -4.22
N ILE A 99 13.68 -9.36 -5.14
CA ILE A 99 13.89 -9.46 -6.58
C ILE A 99 14.67 -8.27 -7.16
N GLY A 100 15.33 -7.49 -6.29
CA GLY A 100 16.26 -6.42 -6.65
C GLY A 100 15.61 -5.06 -6.92
N TYR A 101 14.32 -4.88 -6.66
CA TYR A 101 13.65 -3.58 -6.73
C TYR A 101 12.41 -3.52 -5.83
N THR A 102 12.03 -2.30 -5.49
CA THR A 102 10.80 -1.97 -4.77
C THR A 102 9.80 -1.24 -5.66
N LEU A 103 8.56 -1.16 -5.24
CA LEU A 103 7.52 -0.38 -5.90
C LEU A 103 7.21 0.86 -5.07
N THR A 104 7.05 2.00 -5.74
CA THR A 104 6.51 3.20 -5.09
C THR A 104 5.14 2.88 -4.50
N SER A 105 4.90 3.30 -3.26
CA SER A 105 3.63 3.06 -2.59
C SER A 105 2.45 3.69 -3.33
N GLU A 106 1.35 2.95 -3.44
CA GLU A 106 0.07 3.41 -3.98
C GLU A 106 -1.01 3.33 -2.90
N ILE A 107 -0.69 3.87 -1.72
CA ILE A 107 -1.59 3.88 -0.57
C ILE A 107 -2.80 4.75 -0.88
N ASN A 108 -3.99 4.16 -0.81
CA ASN A 108 -5.25 4.83 -1.08
C ASN A 108 -6.21 4.64 0.09
N PRO A 109 -6.67 5.71 0.76
CA PRO A 109 -7.58 5.62 1.91
C PRO A 109 -8.94 4.94 1.63
N LYS A 110 -9.31 4.79 0.36
CA LYS A 110 -10.53 4.08 -0.05
C LYS A 110 -10.35 2.56 -0.09
N LEU A 111 -9.10 2.10 -0.22
CA LEU A 111 -8.73 0.69 -0.31
C LEU A 111 -8.25 0.22 1.06
N ILE A 112 -9.09 -0.52 1.75
CA ILE A 112 -8.90 -0.90 3.15
C ILE A 112 -8.53 -2.37 3.32
N HIS A 113 -7.91 -2.69 4.44
CA HIS A 113 -7.48 -4.05 4.79
C HIS A 113 -8.64 -4.91 5.32
N LYS A 114 -9.75 -4.95 4.59
CA LYS A 114 -10.85 -5.88 4.89
C LYS A 114 -10.40 -7.33 4.70
N LYS A 115 -11.11 -8.29 5.28
CA LYS A 115 -10.88 -9.71 5.01
C LYS A 115 -10.91 -9.99 3.50
N GLY A 116 -9.90 -10.72 3.02
CA GLY A 116 -9.70 -11.00 1.60
C GLY A 116 -8.96 -9.90 0.82
N ALA A 117 -8.57 -8.78 1.43
CA ALA A 117 -7.75 -7.78 0.75
C ALA A 117 -6.38 -8.37 0.38
N LEU A 118 -5.92 -8.11 -0.86
CA LEU A 118 -4.60 -8.43 -1.37
C LEU A 118 -3.71 -7.20 -1.25
N CYS A 119 -2.62 -7.32 -0.50
CA CYS A 119 -1.79 -6.21 -0.09
C CYS A 119 -0.32 -6.49 -0.34
N ALA A 120 0.46 -5.46 -0.65
CA ALA A 120 1.90 -5.58 -0.80
C ALA A 120 2.61 -5.58 0.56
N ALA A 121 3.55 -6.51 0.77
CA ALA A 121 4.43 -6.48 1.92
C ALA A 121 5.45 -5.34 1.78
N ARG A 122 6.04 -4.89 2.88
CA ARG A 122 7.12 -3.90 2.90
C ARG A 122 7.95 -4.00 4.16
N GLU A 123 9.14 -3.42 4.11
CA GLU A 123 9.99 -3.22 5.29
C GLU A 123 9.41 -2.22 6.28
N GLY A 124 9.85 -2.28 7.53
CA GLY A 124 9.43 -1.38 8.59
C GLY A 124 9.79 0.08 8.34
N ASP A 125 9.07 1.00 9.00
CA ASP A 125 9.21 2.46 8.83
C ASP A 125 10.62 3.00 9.07
N ASP A 126 11.39 2.35 9.95
CA ASP A 126 12.75 2.78 10.29
C ASP A 126 13.72 2.57 9.12
N ILE A 127 13.50 1.52 8.32
CA ILE A 127 14.33 1.18 7.17
C ILE A 127 13.73 1.76 5.89
N ASN A 128 12.40 1.86 5.84
CA ASN A 128 11.63 2.23 4.66
C ASN A 128 10.66 3.40 4.95
N PRO A 129 11.17 4.62 5.18
CA PRO A 129 10.34 5.78 5.50
C PRO A 129 9.45 6.26 4.35
N LYS A 130 9.67 5.77 3.12
CA LYS A 130 8.87 6.09 1.94
C LYS A 130 7.70 5.12 1.73
N PHE A 131 7.58 4.10 2.59
CA PHE A 131 6.56 3.05 2.46
C PHE A 131 6.59 2.29 1.13
N GLU A 132 7.76 2.19 0.49
CA GLU A 132 7.92 1.43 -0.75
C GLU A 132 7.57 -0.03 -0.51
N SER A 133 6.86 -0.63 -1.46
CA SER A 133 6.41 -2.00 -1.37
C SER A 133 7.46 -2.98 -1.88
N SER A 134 7.54 -4.18 -1.32
CA SER A 134 8.20 -5.30 -1.97
C SER A 134 7.58 -5.53 -3.34
N ALA A 135 8.41 -5.76 -4.34
CA ALA A 135 7.93 -6.02 -5.69
C ALA A 135 7.33 -7.43 -5.87
N SER A 136 7.64 -8.38 -5.00
CA SER A 136 7.14 -9.76 -5.10
C SER A 136 6.36 -10.24 -3.90
N GLN A 137 6.72 -9.82 -2.68
CA GLN A 137 6.03 -10.31 -1.50
C GLN A 137 4.69 -9.60 -1.28
N PHE A 138 3.67 -10.40 -1.07
CA PHE A 138 2.31 -9.95 -0.83
C PHE A 138 1.67 -10.73 0.32
N TYR A 139 0.60 -10.20 0.87
CA TYR A 139 -0.21 -10.91 1.84
C TYR A 139 -1.70 -10.79 1.53
N ILE A 140 -2.46 -11.78 1.97
CA ILE A 140 -3.92 -11.79 1.91
C ILE A 140 -4.45 -11.70 3.32
N VAL A 141 -5.32 -10.73 3.57
CA VAL A 141 -5.89 -10.48 4.90
C VAL A 141 -6.84 -11.61 5.28
N MET A 142 -6.53 -12.30 6.36
CA MET A 142 -7.45 -13.21 7.05
C MET A 142 -8.37 -12.43 7.99
N GLY A 143 -7.78 -11.61 8.85
CA GLY A 143 -8.46 -10.71 9.77
C GLY A 143 -9.47 -11.38 10.70
N LYS A 144 -10.10 -10.57 11.52
CA LYS A 144 -11.29 -10.92 12.32
C LYS A 144 -12.25 -9.74 12.39
N SER A 145 -13.49 -9.96 12.74
CA SER A 145 -14.43 -8.87 13.04
C SER A 145 -13.94 -8.02 14.22
N ARG A 146 -14.24 -6.74 14.17
CA ARG A 146 -13.78 -5.73 15.16
C ARG A 146 -14.97 -5.09 15.84
N THR A 147 -14.79 -4.68 17.10
CA THR A 147 -15.75 -3.85 17.79
C THR A 147 -15.57 -2.38 17.42
N LEU A 148 -16.57 -1.54 17.70
CA LEU A 148 -16.43 -0.07 17.52
C LEU A 148 -15.30 0.48 18.39
N GLU A 149 -15.12 -0.07 19.60
CA GLU A 149 -14.02 0.31 20.48
C GLU A 149 -12.64 -0.04 19.89
N ASP A 150 -12.52 -1.23 19.27
CA ASP A 150 -11.30 -1.60 18.54
C ASP A 150 -11.00 -0.60 17.41
N LEU A 151 -12.02 -0.24 16.62
CA LEU A 151 -11.87 0.71 15.53
C LEU A 151 -11.41 2.07 16.02
N LYS A 152 -11.98 2.55 17.14
CA LYS A 152 -11.53 3.82 17.74
C LYS A 152 -10.06 3.78 18.15
N LYS A 153 -9.60 2.69 18.77
CA LYS A 153 -8.18 2.50 19.10
C LYS A 153 -7.29 2.51 17.86
N TYR A 154 -7.77 1.97 16.75
CA TYR A 154 -7.02 1.99 15.48
C TYR A 154 -7.00 3.38 14.84
N GLU A 155 -8.09 4.15 14.88
CA GLU A 155 -8.08 5.57 14.47
C GLU A 155 -7.01 6.35 15.23
N ASP A 156 -7.01 6.24 16.56
CA ASP A 156 -6.05 6.93 17.42
C ASP A 156 -4.60 6.52 17.07
N ARG A 157 -4.36 5.23 16.78
CA ARG A 157 -3.05 4.75 16.36
C ARG A 157 -2.62 5.28 14.99
N ILE A 158 -3.52 5.29 14.01
CA ILE A 158 -3.27 5.82 12.66
C ILE A 158 -2.93 7.31 12.76
N ASN A 159 -3.73 8.08 13.50
CA ASN A 159 -3.53 9.50 13.71
C ASN A 159 -2.22 9.79 14.45
N LYS A 160 -1.87 9.00 15.46
CA LYS A 160 -0.58 9.09 16.15
C LYS A 160 0.60 8.83 15.21
N THR A 161 0.49 7.82 14.34
CA THR A 161 1.53 7.54 13.32
C THR A 161 1.66 8.71 12.36
N HIS A 162 0.54 9.28 11.91
CA HIS A 162 0.54 10.46 11.05
C HIS A 162 1.18 11.68 11.76
N TYR A 163 0.85 11.94 13.02
CA TYR A 163 1.49 12.98 13.82
C TYR A 163 3.01 12.78 13.91
N ASN A 164 3.47 11.56 14.17
CA ASN A 164 4.89 11.24 14.22
C ASN A 164 5.59 11.46 12.88
N ASN A 165 4.92 11.21 11.76
CA ASN A 165 5.44 11.49 10.43
C ASN A 165 5.59 13.00 10.20
N CYS A 166 4.59 13.81 10.59
CA CYS A 166 4.68 15.26 10.56
C CYS A 166 5.87 15.77 11.40
N ALA A 167 6.11 15.20 12.59
CA ALA A 167 7.26 15.53 13.43
C ALA A 167 8.59 15.23 12.73
N ARG A 168 8.72 14.05 12.11
CA ARG A 168 9.92 13.65 11.34
C ARG A 168 10.21 14.61 10.19
N GLU A 169 9.18 14.96 9.42
CA GLU A 169 9.32 15.90 8.30
C GLU A 169 9.63 17.31 8.78
N PHE A 170 9.00 17.78 9.86
CA PHE A 170 9.34 19.07 10.47
C PHE A 170 10.82 19.12 10.89
N ILE A 171 11.33 18.09 11.57
CA ILE A 171 12.74 18.04 12.01
C ILE A 171 13.70 18.04 10.81
N LYS A 172 13.32 17.53 9.64
CA LYS A 172 14.11 17.60 8.40
C LYS A 172 14.11 19.00 7.77
N SER A 173 13.20 19.87 8.13
CA SER A 173 13.16 21.26 7.64
C SER A 173 14.33 22.08 8.17
N LYS A 174 14.61 23.24 7.55
CA LYS A 174 15.66 24.16 8.02
C LYS A 174 15.43 24.59 9.48
N GLN A 175 14.18 24.95 9.82
CA GLN A 175 13.79 25.37 11.17
C GLN A 175 13.90 24.23 12.17
N GLY A 176 13.36 23.06 11.83
CA GLY A 176 13.35 21.89 12.72
C GLY A 176 14.76 21.39 13.04
N ARG A 177 15.65 21.36 12.04
CA ARG A 177 17.09 21.05 12.26
C ARG A 177 17.76 22.00 13.24
N ALA A 178 17.53 23.32 13.09
CA ALA A 178 18.10 24.31 13.99
C ALA A 178 17.61 24.11 15.43
N LEU A 179 16.31 23.93 15.64
CA LEU A 179 15.74 23.66 16.96
C LEU A 179 16.28 22.35 17.55
N LYS A 180 16.37 21.27 16.74
CA LYS A 180 16.90 19.98 17.21
C LYS A 180 18.37 20.06 17.61
N GLN A 181 19.19 20.81 16.88
CA GLN A 181 20.59 21.07 17.24
C GLN A 181 20.69 21.85 18.56
N GLN A 182 19.85 22.88 18.73
CA GLN A 182 19.80 23.66 19.97
C GLN A 182 19.37 22.82 21.17
N TYR A 183 18.33 21.98 21.00
CA TYR A 183 17.88 21.01 22.00
C TYR A 183 19.02 20.10 22.46
N ASN A 184 19.69 19.45 21.48
CA ASN A 184 20.79 18.53 21.78
C ASN A 184 21.95 19.23 22.52
N ARG A 185 22.33 20.47 22.10
CA ARG A 185 23.34 21.24 22.78
C ARG A 185 22.97 21.53 24.24
N LEU A 186 21.76 22.04 24.49
CA LEU A 186 21.29 22.37 25.85
C LEU A 186 21.20 21.12 26.74
N THR A 187 20.79 19.99 26.19
CA THR A 187 20.75 18.70 26.90
C THR A 187 22.17 18.26 27.28
N ASN A 188 23.13 18.36 26.37
CA ASN A 188 24.53 18.02 26.65
C ASN A 188 25.19 18.96 27.67
N GLU A 189 24.76 20.23 27.71
CA GLU A 189 25.17 21.20 28.73
C GLU A 189 24.42 21.07 30.06
N ASN A 190 23.55 20.07 30.21
CA ASN A 190 22.68 19.82 31.37
C ASN A 190 21.76 21.02 31.73
N LYS A 191 21.38 21.84 30.72
CA LYS A 191 20.44 22.96 30.83
C LYS A 191 19.00 22.49 30.55
N LEU A 192 18.48 21.65 31.43
CA LEU A 192 17.23 20.90 31.17
C LEU A 192 15.99 21.79 31.01
N ASP A 193 15.86 22.87 31.78
CA ASP A 193 14.72 23.80 31.65
C ASP A 193 14.72 24.49 30.28
N SER A 194 15.91 24.94 29.82
CA SER A 194 16.04 25.54 28.49
C SER A 194 15.80 24.50 27.37
N ALA A 195 16.28 23.27 27.54
CA ALA A 195 16.02 22.19 26.61
C ALA A 195 14.50 21.85 26.52
N TYR A 196 13.79 21.86 27.64
CA TYR A 196 12.34 21.68 27.68
C TYR A 196 11.59 22.75 26.87
N ILE A 197 12.00 24.04 26.99
CA ILE A 197 11.40 25.12 26.18
C ILE A 197 11.57 24.84 24.67
N ILE A 198 12.80 24.45 24.26
CA ILE A 198 13.04 24.14 22.84
C ILE A 198 12.24 22.92 22.37
N ASN A 199 12.12 21.88 23.20
CA ASN A 199 11.27 20.72 22.87
C ASN A 199 9.81 21.13 22.70
N SER A 200 9.28 22.00 23.58
CA SER A 200 7.91 22.52 23.45
C SER A 200 7.70 23.31 22.15
N LEU A 201 8.72 24.06 21.67
CA LEU A 201 8.65 24.72 20.36
C LEU A 201 8.61 23.72 19.21
N ILE A 202 9.37 22.62 19.28
CA ILE A 202 9.33 21.54 18.28
C ILE A 202 7.94 20.88 18.26
N GLU A 203 7.40 20.55 19.43
CA GLU A 203 6.06 19.94 19.56
C GLU A 203 4.96 20.86 19.02
N ASN A 204 4.97 22.15 19.40
CA ASN A 204 3.98 23.11 18.92
C ASN A 204 4.06 23.30 17.40
N SER A 205 5.27 23.38 16.83
CA SER A 205 5.47 23.50 15.40
C SER A 205 4.99 22.24 14.67
N THR A 206 5.26 21.05 15.21
CA THR A 206 4.75 19.78 14.70
C THR A 206 3.22 19.76 14.72
N LYS A 207 2.61 20.21 15.83
CA LYS A 207 1.16 20.28 15.96
C LYS A 207 0.53 21.21 14.92
N ILE A 208 1.17 22.35 14.63
CA ILE A 208 0.71 23.27 13.58
C ILE A 208 0.74 22.58 12.21
N GLU A 209 1.81 21.84 11.88
CA GLU A 209 1.88 21.11 10.61
C GLU A 209 0.82 19.98 10.55
N TYR A 210 0.64 19.26 11.64
CA TYR A 210 -0.39 18.20 11.73
C TYR A 210 -1.80 18.76 11.55
N LEU A 211 -2.12 19.91 12.15
CA LEU A 211 -3.45 20.55 12.04
C LEU A 211 -3.78 21.09 10.63
N LYS A 212 -2.79 21.17 9.74
CA LYS A 212 -3.03 21.46 8.30
C LYS A 212 -3.60 20.23 7.55
N THR A 213 -3.57 19.08 8.17
CA THR A 213 -4.07 17.82 7.63
C THR A 213 -5.38 17.43 8.32
N SER A 214 -6.16 16.56 7.67
CA SER A 214 -7.39 16.02 8.29
C SER A 214 -7.05 14.78 9.11
N GLU A 215 -7.62 14.68 10.30
CA GLU A 215 -7.58 13.44 11.07
C GLU A 215 -8.29 12.31 10.31
N TYR A 216 -7.74 11.11 10.45
CA TYR A 216 -8.35 9.93 9.88
C TYR A 216 -9.49 9.44 10.75
N HIS A 217 -10.62 9.19 10.11
CA HIS A 217 -11.79 8.54 10.73
C HIS A 217 -12.33 7.48 9.79
N PHE A 218 -12.70 6.32 10.34
CA PHE A 218 -13.43 5.33 9.58
C PHE A 218 -14.81 5.87 9.19
N ASN A 219 -15.13 5.84 7.89
CA ASN A 219 -16.49 6.14 7.45
C ASN A 219 -17.42 4.96 7.74
N GLN A 220 -18.75 5.19 7.65
CA GLN A 220 -19.75 4.19 8.00
C GLN A 220 -19.62 2.88 7.19
N LYS A 221 -19.20 2.96 5.91
CA LYS A 221 -18.98 1.77 5.08
C LYS A 221 -17.80 0.94 5.61
N GLN A 222 -16.71 1.58 5.99
CA GLN A 222 -15.53 0.92 6.57
C GLN A 222 -15.88 0.30 7.93
N ILE A 223 -16.60 1.03 8.78
CA ILE A 223 -17.10 0.53 10.09
C ILE A 223 -17.91 -0.74 9.86
N ASN A 224 -18.89 -0.71 8.96
CA ASN A 224 -19.73 -1.87 8.67
C ASN A 224 -18.90 -3.06 8.17
N LEU A 225 -17.93 -2.84 7.28
CA LEU A 225 -17.06 -3.91 6.77
C LEU A 225 -16.23 -4.53 7.89
N TYR A 226 -15.59 -3.72 8.72
CA TYR A 226 -14.72 -4.24 9.79
C TYR A 226 -15.50 -4.91 10.93
N THR A 227 -16.71 -4.46 11.22
CA THR A 227 -17.54 -5.06 12.27
C THR A 227 -18.26 -6.34 11.81
N THR A 228 -18.47 -6.54 10.51
CA THR A 228 -19.15 -7.72 9.97
C THR A 228 -18.18 -8.77 9.45
N ILE A 229 -17.50 -8.51 8.33
CA ILE A 229 -16.58 -9.46 7.70
C ILE A 229 -15.18 -9.44 8.31
N GLY A 230 -14.80 -8.34 8.95
CA GLY A 230 -13.53 -8.17 9.63
C GLY A 230 -12.39 -7.70 8.73
N GLY A 231 -11.20 -7.66 9.31
CA GLY A 231 -10.00 -7.21 8.65
C GLY A 231 -8.88 -6.82 9.63
N THR A 232 -7.92 -6.05 9.11
CA THR A 232 -6.74 -5.56 9.84
C THR A 232 -6.60 -4.04 9.74
N PRO A 233 -7.55 -3.27 10.31
CA PRO A 233 -7.64 -1.81 10.14
C PRO A 233 -6.40 -1.05 10.61
N HIS A 234 -5.55 -1.64 11.46
CA HIS A 234 -4.30 -1.03 11.91
C HIS A 234 -3.23 -0.87 10.81
N LEU A 235 -3.44 -1.49 9.64
CA LEU A 235 -2.56 -1.37 8.48
C LEU A 235 -3.05 -0.33 7.46
N ASP A 236 -4.27 0.20 7.63
CA ASP A 236 -4.82 1.21 6.74
C ASP A 236 -3.92 2.44 6.68
N ASN A 237 -3.79 3.04 5.51
CA ASN A 237 -2.93 4.18 5.21
C ASN A 237 -1.41 3.94 5.41
N THR A 238 -0.97 2.70 5.60
CA THR A 238 0.45 2.37 5.77
C THR A 238 0.97 1.29 4.82
N TYR A 239 0.07 0.57 4.15
CA TYR A 239 0.40 -0.44 3.14
C TYR A 239 -0.47 -0.26 1.90
N THR A 240 0.04 -0.65 0.74
CA THR A 240 -0.73 -0.64 -0.50
C THR A 240 -1.64 -1.86 -0.58
N VAL A 241 -2.94 -1.61 -0.67
CA VAL A 241 -3.96 -2.63 -0.99
C VAL A 241 -4.20 -2.56 -2.50
N PHE A 242 -3.86 -3.62 -3.24
CA PHE A 242 -3.88 -3.57 -4.71
C PHE A 242 -4.85 -4.58 -5.37
N GLY A 243 -5.62 -5.29 -4.55
CA GLY A 243 -6.63 -6.24 -5.03
C GLY A 243 -7.44 -6.86 -3.92
N GLU A 244 -8.23 -7.85 -4.28
CA GLU A 244 -9.05 -8.60 -3.34
C GLU A 244 -9.29 -10.04 -3.81
N VAL A 245 -9.56 -10.92 -2.87
CA VAL A 245 -10.09 -12.27 -3.12
C VAL A 245 -11.57 -12.16 -3.49
N THR A 246 -11.92 -12.74 -4.62
CA THR A 246 -13.31 -12.82 -5.11
C THR A 246 -13.97 -14.17 -4.82
N GLU A 247 -13.18 -15.25 -4.81
CA GLU A 247 -13.63 -16.60 -4.48
C GLU A 247 -12.49 -17.35 -3.77
N GLY A 248 -12.81 -18.35 -2.95
CA GLY A 248 -11.82 -19.18 -2.25
C GLY A 248 -11.30 -18.56 -0.95
N ILE A 249 -12.06 -17.65 -0.31
CA ILE A 249 -11.68 -17.04 0.98
C ILE A 249 -11.57 -18.08 2.10
N GLU A 250 -12.31 -19.17 2.01
CA GLU A 250 -12.27 -20.31 2.94
C GLU A 250 -10.92 -21.04 2.90
N ILE A 251 -10.25 -21.06 1.74
CA ILE A 251 -8.93 -21.68 1.58
C ILE A 251 -7.90 -20.95 2.46
N ILE A 252 -7.98 -19.61 2.52
CA ILE A 252 -7.10 -18.80 3.38
C ILE A 252 -7.27 -19.17 4.85
N VAL A 253 -8.49 -19.52 5.25
CA VAL A 253 -8.79 -19.92 6.64
C VAL A 253 -8.21 -21.29 6.96
N VAL A 254 -8.08 -22.20 5.98
CA VAL A 254 -7.48 -23.53 6.18
C VAL A 254 -6.00 -23.41 6.58
N TYR A 255 -5.27 -22.47 6.01
CA TYR A 255 -3.85 -22.23 6.32
C TYR A 255 -3.58 -22.00 7.82
N LYS A 256 -4.55 -21.49 8.58
CA LYS A 256 -4.38 -21.30 10.05
C LYS A 256 -4.11 -22.60 10.82
N PHE A 257 -4.49 -23.75 10.27
CA PHE A 257 -4.32 -25.06 10.91
C PHE A 257 -2.99 -25.73 10.55
N ILE A 258 -2.20 -25.11 9.65
CA ILE A 258 -0.99 -25.69 9.07
C ILE A 258 0.27 -24.93 9.55
N CYS A 259 0.12 -24.02 10.50
CA CYS A 259 1.27 -23.36 11.14
C CYS A 259 2.15 -24.44 11.82
N PHE A 260 3.29 -24.68 11.22
CA PHE A 260 4.39 -25.50 11.73
C PHE A 260 5.21 -24.69 12.72
#